data_07be42e6eb70ed99f481af391148f4c8
#
_entry.id   07be42e6eb70ed99f481af391148f4c8
#
_cell.length_a   1.000
_cell.length_b   1.000
_cell.length_c   1.000
_cell.angle_alpha   90.00
_cell.angle_beta   90.00
_cell.angle_gamma   90.00
#
_symmetry.space_group_name_H-M   'P 1'
#
loop_
_entity.id
_entity.type
_entity.pdbx_description
1 polymer ?
#
loop_
_entity_poly.entity_id
_entity_poly.type
_entity_poly.pdbx_seq_one_letter_code
_entity_poly.pdbx_strand_id
1 'polypeptide(L)'
;MTVSEFFEALASNEDFIFAVAHTNSFKKNVKLCYKQNLDLNELYQVISSLAKLETLPSKNHVHSLTGYGKERKGEKYMECHVAPDWLLIWVQKDDEMIFIFTNTGSHANMFGM
;
A
#
# COMPACT_ATOMS: atom_id res chain seq x y z
N MET A 1 15.07 -3.28 7.08
CA MET A 1 13.82 -3.26 7.87
C MET A 1 13.18 -4.64 7.81
N THR A 2 12.90 -5.22 8.96
CA THR A 2 12.18 -6.50 9.04
C THR A 2 10.68 -6.26 8.89
N VAL A 3 9.91 -7.37 8.77
CA VAL A 3 8.45 -7.28 8.71
C VAL A 3 7.89 -6.61 9.97
N SER A 4 8.38 -7.02 11.16
CA SER A 4 7.95 -6.43 12.43
C SER A 4 8.26 -4.94 12.50
N GLU A 5 9.46 -4.54 12.11
CA GLU A 5 9.86 -3.13 12.08
C GLU A 5 8.98 -2.31 11.15
N PHE A 6 8.63 -2.89 9.99
CA PHE A 6 7.77 -2.23 9.02
C PHE A 6 6.39 -1.91 9.63
N PHE A 7 5.74 -2.90 10.25
CA PHE A 7 4.41 -2.68 10.83
C PHE A 7 4.46 -1.79 12.08
N GLU A 8 5.53 -1.89 12.88
CA GLU A 8 5.72 -0.96 14.01
C GLU A 8 5.86 0.48 13.54
N ALA A 9 6.63 0.70 12.48
CA ALA A 9 6.82 2.05 11.93
C ALA A 9 5.51 2.63 11.40
N LEU A 10 4.67 1.81 10.75
CA LEU A 10 3.35 2.26 10.31
C LEU A 10 2.45 2.63 11.47
N ALA A 11 2.48 1.83 12.54
CA ALA A 11 1.61 2.04 13.71
C ALA A 11 2.03 3.23 14.57
N SER A 12 3.32 3.57 14.59
CA SER A 12 3.87 4.58 15.48
C SER A 12 4.08 5.94 14.83
N ASN A 13 3.79 6.10 13.54
CA ASN A 13 4.05 7.35 12.85
C ASN A 13 2.98 8.40 13.19
N GLU A 14 3.38 9.47 13.86
CA GLU A 14 2.49 10.55 14.30
C GLU A 14 2.27 11.62 13.22
N ASP A 15 3.04 11.58 12.13
CA ASP A 15 2.97 12.58 11.07
C ASP A 15 1.95 12.23 9.97
N PHE A 16 1.31 11.07 10.04
CA PHE A 16 0.31 10.67 9.06
C PHE A 16 -0.96 11.51 9.21
N ILE A 17 -1.42 12.06 8.08
CA ILE A 17 -2.68 12.81 8.01
C ILE A 17 -3.83 11.82 7.86
N PHE A 18 -3.68 10.84 6.95
CA PHE A 18 -4.63 9.73 6.84
C PHE A 18 -4.19 8.61 7.77
N ALA A 19 -5.16 8.00 8.45
CA ALA A 19 -4.88 6.78 9.21
C ALA A 19 -4.52 5.65 8.25
N VAL A 20 -3.66 4.75 8.70
CA VAL A 20 -3.20 3.60 7.90
C VAL A 20 -3.65 2.32 8.59
N ALA A 21 -4.42 1.51 7.86
CA ALA A 21 -4.83 0.17 8.29
C ALA A 21 -4.43 -0.83 7.21
N HIS A 22 -4.52 -2.11 7.50
CA HIS A 22 -4.21 -3.15 6.53
C HIS A 22 -5.01 -4.42 6.79
N THR A 23 -5.15 -5.22 5.74
CA THR A 23 -5.80 -6.53 5.83
C THR A 23 -4.78 -7.61 6.15
N ASN A 24 -5.27 -8.80 6.52
CA ASN A 24 -4.40 -9.97 6.72
C ASN A 24 -3.72 -10.39 5.42
N SER A 25 -4.40 -10.24 4.29
CA SER A 25 -3.80 -10.51 2.97
C SER A 25 -2.60 -9.61 2.71
N PHE A 26 -2.71 -8.35 3.04
CA PHE A 26 -1.58 -7.42 2.90
C PHE A 26 -0.39 -7.88 3.75
N LYS A 27 -0.65 -8.24 5.01
CA LYS A 27 0.40 -8.70 5.92
C LYS A 27 1.11 -9.94 5.36
N LYS A 28 0.35 -10.92 4.84
CA LYS A 28 0.93 -12.11 4.21
C LYS A 28 1.82 -11.75 3.03
N ASN A 29 1.37 -10.81 2.21
CA ASN A 29 2.10 -10.41 1.01
C ASN A 29 3.34 -9.58 1.34
N VAL A 30 3.32 -8.79 2.40
CA VAL A 30 4.53 -8.11 2.90
C VAL A 30 5.58 -9.14 3.31
N LYS A 31 5.16 -10.20 4.00
CA LYS A 31 6.08 -11.29 4.38
C LYS A 31 6.69 -11.96 3.14
N LEU A 32 5.88 -12.17 2.09
CA LEU A 32 6.37 -12.74 0.84
C LEU A 32 7.36 -11.81 0.15
N CYS A 33 7.08 -10.51 0.10
CA CYS A 33 8.01 -9.53 -0.44
C CYS A 33 9.35 -9.57 0.30
N TYR A 34 9.31 -9.65 1.62
CA TYR A 34 10.51 -9.74 2.43
C TYR A 34 11.33 -10.99 2.08
N LYS A 35 10.66 -12.14 1.91
CA LYS A 35 11.33 -13.39 1.52
C LYS A 35 11.94 -13.30 0.12
N GLN A 36 11.39 -12.47 -0.75
CA GLN A 36 11.90 -12.24 -2.10
C GLN A 36 12.98 -11.15 -2.13
N ASN A 37 13.47 -10.74 -0.97
CA ASN A 37 14.52 -9.74 -0.81
C ASN A 37 14.13 -8.33 -1.32
N LEU A 38 12.84 -8.01 -1.35
CA LEU A 38 12.40 -6.67 -1.64
C LEU A 38 12.64 -5.77 -0.42
N ASP A 39 13.03 -4.53 -0.68
CA ASP A 39 13.38 -3.59 0.39
C ASP A 39 12.11 -2.96 0.97
N LEU A 40 11.74 -3.40 2.17
CA LEU A 40 10.55 -2.86 2.85
C LEU A 40 10.66 -1.37 3.17
N ASN A 41 11.87 -0.81 3.19
CA ASN A 41 12.03 0.64 3.34
C ASN A 41 11.40 1.38 2.15
N GLU A 42 11.51 0.85 0.94
CA GLU A 42 10.87 1.45 -0.23
C GLU A 42 9.34 1.46 -0.09
N LEU A 43 8.78 0.34 0.34
CA LEU A 43 7.33 0.23 0.57
C LEU A 43 6.89 1.21 1.67
N TYR A 44 7.64 1.27 2.77
CA TYR A 44 7.33 2.21 3.85
C TYR A 44 7.35 3.66 3.37
N GLN A 45 8.35 4.05 2.57
CA GLN A 45 8.45 5.41 2.06
C GLN A 45 7.25 5.79 1.19
N VAL A 46 6.79 4.88 0.32
CA VAL A 46 5.62 5.13 -0.51
C VAL A 46 4.37 5.29 0.35
N ILE A 47 4.14 4.39 1.30
CA ILE A 47 2.97 4.47 2.19
C ILE A 47 3.02 5.74 3.03
N SER A 48 4.19 6.08 3.57
CA SER A 48 4.39 7.28 4.36
C SER A 48 4.05 8.55 3.57
N SER A 49 4.54 8.63 2.34
CA SER A 49 4.24 9.78 1.47
C SER A 49 2.75 9.88 1.17
N LEU A 50 2.09 8.76 0.87
CA LEU A 50 0.65 8.74 0.64
C LEU A 50 -0.12 9.24 1.88
N ALA A 51 0.22 8.72 3.05
CA ALA A 51 -0.48 9.04 4.30
C ALA A 51 -0.24 10.47 4.76
N LYS A 52 0.88 11.07 4.38
CA LYS A 52 1.18 12.48 4.63
C LYS A 52 0.61 13.41 3.56
N LEU A 53 -0.06 12.86 2.55
CA LEU A 53 -0.60 13.58 1.40
C LEU A 53 0.48 14.29 0.58
N GLU A 54 1.68 13.74 0.55
CA GLU A 54 2.76 14.21 -0.31
C GLU A 54 2.56 13.71 -1.73
N THR A 55 2.94 14.52 -2.70
CA THR A 55 2.87 14.12 -4.11
C THR A 55 4.00 13.15 -4.42
N LEU A 56 3.63 11.96 -4.93
CA LEU A 56 4.61 10.99 -5.37
C LEU A 56 5.10 11.32 -6.79
N PRO A 57 6.36 10.97 -7.12
CA PRO A 57 6.85 11.11 -8.49
C PRO A 57 5.98 10.35 -9.49
N SER A 58 5.94 10.82 -10.73
CA SER A 58 5.13 10.20 -11.79
C SER A 58 5.48 8.73 -12.03
N LYS A 59 6.73 8.33 -11.76
CA LYS A 59 7.16 6.93 -11.88
C LYS A 59 6.38 5.96 -11.00
N ASN A 60 5.74 6.45 -9.95
CA ASN A 60 4.94 5.62 -9.05
C ASN A 60 3.52 5.37 -9.58
N HIS A 61 3.09 6.06 -10.62
CA HIS A 61 1.81 5.82 -11.31
C HIS A 61 0.62 5.65 -10.36
N VAL A 62 0.40 6.63 -9.47
CA VAL A 62 -0.75 6.61 -8.56
C VAL A 62 -2.03 6.83 -9.36
N HIS A 63 -2.96 5.89 -9.30
CA HIS A 63 -4.21 5.99 -10.04
C HIS A 63 -5.31 5.13 -9.40
N SER A 64 -6.57 5.41 -9.76
CA SER A 64 -7.68 4.57 -9.33
C SER A 64 -7.66 3.24 -10.07
N LEU A 65 -8.09 2.17 -9.39
CA LEU A 65 -8.12 0.82 -9.94
C LEU A 65 -9.57 0.35 -10.06
N THR A 66 -10.18 0.68 -11.20
CA THR A 66 -11.58 0.36 -11.46
C THR A 66 -11.78 -1.13 -11.72
N GLY A 67 -12.82 -1.70 -11.10
CA GLY A 67 -13.18 -3.10 -11.36
C GLY A 67 -12.38 -4.14 -10.60
N TYR A 68 -11.48 -3.72 -9.71
CA TYR A 68 -10.66 -4.65 -8.93
C TYR A 68 -11.47 -5.40 -7.88
N GLY A 69 -12.41 -4.70 -7.24
CA GLY A 69 -13.24 -5.29 -6.20
C GLY A 69 -14.51 -4.47 -6.01
N LYS A 70 -15.33 -4.90 -5.07
CA LYS A 70 -16.59 -4.22 -4.77
C LYS A 70 -16.31 -2.99 -3.90
N GLU A 71 -16.67 -1.83 -4.40
CA GLU A 71 -16.53 -0.57 -3.68
C GLU A 71 -17.86 -0.20 -3.04
N ARG A 72 -17.82 0.19 -1.76
CA ARG A 72 -18.97 0.76 -1.07
C ARG A 72 -18.99 2.27 -1.30
N LYS A 73 -20.09 2.92 -0.98
CA LYS A 73 -20.18 4.37 -1.08
C LYS A 73 -19.07 5.04 -0.29
N GLY A 74 -18.35 5.96 -0.93
CA GLY A 74 -17.23 6.66 -0.31
C GLY A 74 -15.91 5.91 -0.33
N GLU A 75 -15.88 4.72 -0.94
CA GLU A 75 -14.66 3.92 -1.09
C GLU A 75 -14.19 3.89 -2.54
N LYS A 76 -12.88 3.83 -2.73
CA LYS A 76 -12.31 3.58 -4.05
C LYS A 76 -11.03 2.77 -3.90
N TYR A 77 -10.83 1.83 -4.83
CA TYR A 77 -9.56 1.12 -4.93
C TYR A 77 -8.54 1.98 -5.64
N MET A 78 -7.33 2.00 -5.11
CA MET A 78 -6.21 2.75 -5.67
C MET A 78 -5.02 1.81 -5.85
N GLU A 79 -4.18 2.14 -6.81
CA GLU A 79 -2.96 1.38 -7.08
C GLU A 79 -1.81 2.34 -7.35
N CYS A 80 -0.61 1.93 -6.97
CA CYS A 80 0.60 2.58 -7.42
C CYS A 80 1.73 1.57 -7.55
N HIS A 81 2.85 2.01 -8.14
CA HIS A 81 4.07 1.22 -8.26
C HIS A 81 5.06 1.66 -7.19
N VAL A 82 5.49 0.72 -6.36
CA VAL A 82 6.61 0.93 -5.44
C VAL A 82 7.92 0.89 -6.26
N ALA A 83 7.98 -0.06 -7.19
CA ALA A 83 9.04 -0.26 -8.16
C ALA A 83 8.41 -0.78 -9.45
N PRO A 84 9.13 -0.90 -10.58
CA PRO A 84 8.51 -1.25 -11.87
C PRO A 84 7.60 -2.49 -11.86
N ASP A 85 7.95 -3.53 -11.10
CA ASP A 85 7.11 -4.72 -10.96
C ASP A 85 6.69 -4.96 -9.52
N TRP A 86 6.58 -3.90 -8.73
CA TRP A 86 6.15 -4.01 -7.34
C TRP A 86 4.97 -3.07 -7.13
N LEU A 87 3.78 -3.65 -7.01
CA LEU A 87 2.51 -2.92 -6.90
C LEU A 87 2.06 -2.80 -5.46
N LEU A 88 1.27 -1.77 -5.21
CA LEU A 88 0.62 -1.53 -3.93
C LEU A 88 -0.84 -1.16 -4.20
N ILE A 89 -1.76 -1.85 -3.56
CA ILE A 89 -3.20 -1.62 -3.71
C ILE A 89 -3.81 -1.31 -2.35
N TRP A 90 -4.70 -0.31 -2.33
CA TRP A 90 -5.41 0.05 -1.11
C TRP A 90 -6.83 0.51 -1.42
N VAL A 91 -7.67 0.45 -0.39
CA VAL A 91 -8.99 1.09 -0.38
C VAL A 91 -8.82 2.45 0.28
N GLN A 92 -9.28 3.49 -0.39
CA GLN A 92 -9.22 4.85 0.11
C GLN A 92 -10.61 5.32 0.50
N LYS A 93 -10.74 5.77 1.75
CA LYS A 93 -11.99 6.32 2.29
C LYS A 93 -11.73 7.76 2.68
N ASP A 94 -11.98 8.68 1.74
CA ASP A 94 -11.67 10.10 1.95
C ASP A 94 -12.45 10.70 3.12
N ASP A 95 -13.73 10.35 3.25
CA ASP A 95 -14.59 10.88 4.32
C ASP A 95 -14.08 10.50 5.72
N GLU A 96 -13.47 9.34 5.84
CA GLU A 96 -12.93 8.84 7.11
C GLU A 96 -11.44 9.11 7.24
N MET A 97 -10.81 9.66 6.21
CA MET A 97 -9.36 9.92 6.16
C MET A 97 -8.56 8.67 6.51
N ILE A 98 -8.84 7.56 5.83
CA ILE A 98 -8.16 6.29 6.07
C ILE A 98 -7.79 5.60 4.76
N PHE A 99 -6.60 5.00 4.75
CA PHE A 99 -6.14 4.06 3.73
C PHE A 99 -6.11 2.67 4.34
N ILE A 100 -6.73 1.70 3.65
CA ILE A 100 -6.68 0.29 4.06
C ILE A 100 -5.87 -0.45 3.00
N PHE A 101 -4.62 -0.77 3.30
CA PHE A 101 -3.76 -1.49 2.37
C PHE A 101 -4.19 -2.94 2.31
N THR A 102 -4.49 -3.41 1.09
CA THR A 102 -5.11 -4.72 0.86
C THR A 102 -4.18 -5.70 0.18
N ASN A 103 -3.25 -5.20 -0.63
CA ASN A 103 -2.37 -6.09 -1.40
C ASN A 103 -1.07 -5.39 -1.80
N THR A 104 -0.02 -6.19 -1.97
CA THR A 104 1.26 -5.72 -2.50
C THR A 104 2.03 -6.92 -3.06
N GLY A 105 2.87 -6.68 -4.07
CA GLY A 105 3.68 -7.72 -4.69
C GLY A 105 3.84 -7.50 -6.18
N SER A 106 4.43 -8.47 -6.87
CA SER A 106 4.56 -8.45 -8.33
C SER A 106 3.21 -8.75 -8.99
N HIS A 107 3.08 -8.45 -10.27
CA HIS A 107 1.89 -8.82 -11.04
C HIS A 107 1.61 -10.32 -10.95
N ALA A 108 2.65 -11.14 -11.06
CA ALA A 108 2.51 -12.60 -10.98
C ALA A 108 1.92 -13.03 -9.63
N ASN A 109 2.41 -12.46 -8.53
CA ASN A 109 1.93 -12.82 -7.19
C ASN A 109 0.51 -12.34 -6.92
N MET A 110 0.14 -11.19 -7.49
CA MET A 110 -1.15 -10.56 -7.18
C MET A 110 -2.27 -10.98 -8.12
N PHE A 111 -1.95 -11.23 -9.39
CA PHE A 111 -2.95 -11.51 -10.42
C PHE A 111 -2.79 -12.89 -11.06
N GLY A 112 -1.84 -13.70 -10.61
CA GLY A 112 -1.66 -15.06 -11.11
C GLY A 112 -1.08 -15.15 -12.51
N MET A 113 -0.36 -14.15 -12.95
CA MET A 113 0.21 -14.10 -14.30
C MET A 113 1.70 -14.38 -14.30
#